data_8da380d1af8b383b5fd6e5d9fef6d7b6
#
_entry.id   8da380d1af8b383b5fd6e5d9fef6d7b6
#
_cell.length_a   1.000
_cell.length_b   1.000
_cell.length_c   1.000
_cell.angle_alpha   90.00
_cell.angle_beta   90.00
_cell.angle_gamma   90.00
#
_symmetry.space_group_name_H-M   'P 1'
#
loop_
_entity.id
_entity.type
_entity.pdbx_description
1 polymer ?
#
loop_
_entity_poly.entity_id
_entity_poly.type
_entity_poly.pdbx_seq_one_letter_code
_entity_poly.pdbx_strand_id
1 'polypeptide(L)'
;MKIDSSFVKNLFVSDVIKVDAGNSIPLGDHFYFVNSGVVSGSIGVKRPAKFKAEAGQFFSLKSIINPEDKVNSALADTLVELTMVKYNELEKVLSGTDKNLSALLKSLISQGIH
;
A
#
# COMPACT_ATOMS: atom_id res chain seq x y z
N MET A 1 -6.40 -10.19 13.15
CA MET A 1 -5.93 -10.98 12.01
C MET A 1 -4.59 -10.46 11.55
N LYS A 2 -3.65 -11.35 11.33
CA LYS A 2 -2.32 -10.94 10.84
C LYS A 2 -2.31 -10.95 9.31
N ILE A 3 -1.95 -9.82 8.72
CA ILE A 3 -1.79 -9.71 7.28
C ILE A 3 -0.31 -9.90 6.93
N ASP A 4 -0.05 -10.82 6.02
CA ASP A 4 1.29 -11.08 5.51
C ASP A 4 1.28 -11.06 3.97
N SER A 5 2.46 -11.25 3.36
CA SER A 5 2.60 -11.24 1.90
C SER A 5 1.79 -12.35 1.23
N SER A 6 1.61 -13.49 1.87
CA SER A 6 0.80 -14.58 1.33
C SER A 6 -0.67 -14.18 1.22
N PHE A 7 -1.21 -13.49 2.23
CA PHE A 7 -2.57 -12.97 2.20
C PHE A 7 -2.77 -12.04 1.00
N VAL A 8 -1.85 -11.11 0.79
CA VAL A 8 -1.95 -10.15 -0.31
C VAL A 8 -1.85 -10.84 -1.66
N LYS A 9 -0.90 -11.77 -1.81
CA LYS A 9 -0.71 -12.52 -3.06
C LYS A 9 -1.91 -13.42 -3.42
N ASN A 10 -2.59 -13.95 -2.42
CA ASN A 10 -3.78 -14.77 -2.64
C ASN A 10 -5.01 -13.93 -2.99
N LEU A 11 -5.07 -12.70 -2.48
CA LEU A 11 -6.23 -11.83 -2.66
C LEU A 11 -6.17 -11.04 -3.97
N PHE A 12 -4.96 -10.64 -4.38
CA PHE A 12 -4.76 -9.78 -5.54
C PHE A 12 -3.78 -10.39 -6.54
N VAL A 13 -3.98 -10.10 -7.82
CA VAL A 13 -2.94 -10.27 -8.82
C VAL A 13 -1.88 -9.19 -8.54
N SER A 14 -0.65 -9.61 -8.30
CA SER A 14 0.39 -8.71 -7.84
C SER A 14 1.75 -9.09 -8.39
N ASP A 15 2.69 -8.14 -8.35
CA ASP A 15 4.09 -8.34 -8.70
C ASP A 15 4.95 -8.04 -7.48
N VAL A 16 6.06 -8.75 -7.35
CA VAL A 16 7.06 -8.49 -6.32
C VAL A 16 8.20 -7.69 -6.93
N ILE A 17 8.53 -6.56 -6.31
CA ILE A 17 9.66 -5.73 -6.72
C ILE A 17 10.62 -5.55 -5.56
N LYS A 18 11.89 -5.32 -5.88
CA LYS A 18 12.94 -4.98 -4.90
C LYS A 18 13.50 -3.61 -5.25
N VAL A 19 13.68 -2.78 -4.23
CA VAL A 19 14.24 -1.45 -4.38
C VAL A 19 15.42 -1.30 -3.43
N ASP A 20 16.56 -0.89 -3.96
CA ASP A 20 17.76 -0.67 -3.15
C ASP A 20 17.62 0.56 -2.27
N ALA A 21 18.32 0.55 -1.14
CA ALA A 21 18.35 1.68 -0.22
C ALA A 21 18.74 2.97 -0.95
N GLY A 22 18.02 4.05 -0.68
CA GLY A 22 18.24 5.34 -1.28
C GLY A 22 17.55 5.58 -2.61
N ASN A 23 16.94 4.57 -3.20
CA ASN A 23 16.21 4.71 -4.46
C ASN A 23 14.74 5.03 -4.23
N SER A 24 14.17 5.80 -5.16
CA SER A 24 12.74 6.13 -5.17
C SER A 24 11.92 4.92 -5.57
N ILE A 25 10.74 4.80 -4.96
CA ILE A 25 9.77 3.77 -5.31
C ILE A 25 8.81 4.34 -6.35
N PRO A 26 8.55 3.64 -7.46
CA PRO A 26 7.60 4.10 -8.47
C PRO A 26 6.22 4.30 -7.89
N LEU A 27 5.63 5.47 -8.10
CA LEU A 27 4.26 5.78 -7.75
C LEU A 27 3.43 5.82 -9.02
N GLY A 28 2.13 5.63 -8.91
CA GLY A 28 1.21 5.63 -10.03
C GLY A 28 -0.09 5.00 -9.59
N ASP A 29 -0.67 4.19 -10.45
CA ASP A 29 -1.94 3.52 -10.16
C ASP A 29 -1.73 2.20 -9.39
N HIS A 30 -0.86 2.25 -8.37
CA HIS A 30 -0.51 1.09 -7.56
C HIS A 30 -0.54 1.42 -6.08
N PHE A 31 -0.86 0.40 -5.27
CA PHE A 31 -0.52 0.45 -3.86
C PHE A 31 0.46 -0.69 -3.55
N TYR A 32 1.08 -0.61 -2.39
CA TYR A 32 2.14 -1.54 -2.01
C TYR A 32 1.91 -2.14 -0.65
N PHE A 33 2.34 -3.39 -0.51
CA PHE A 33 2.51 -4.04 0.78
C PHE A 33 4.00 -4.27 1.01
N VAL A 34 4.51 -3.85 2.15
CA VAL A 34 5.93 -3.99 2.49
C VAL A 34 6.17 -5.40 3.01
N ASN A 35 6.88 -6.21 2.23
CA ASN A 35 7.25 -7.57 2.63
C ASN A 35 8.44 -7.53 3.61
N SER A 36 9.42 -6.67 3.32
CA SER A 36 10.60 -6.48 4.17
C SER A 36 11.19 -5.10 3.94
N GLY A 37 11.91 -4.59 4.93
CA GLY A 37 12.58 -3.30 4.87
C GLY A 37 11.72 -2.15 5.36
N VAL A 38 12.18 -0.93 5.11
CA VAL A 38 11.54 0.32 5.56
C VAL A 38 11.43 1.30 4.40
N VAL A 39 10.26 1.89 4.26
CA VAL A 39 9.94 2.91 3.26
C VAL A 39 9.57 4.20 3.98
N SER A 40 10.08 5.34 3.53
CA SER A 40 9.68 6.67 3.98
C SER A 40 9.10 7.45 2.81
N GLY A 41 8.24 8.40 3.09
CA GLY A 41 7.68 9.25 2.06
C GLY A 41 6.85 10.38 2.63
N SER A 42 6.07 11.02 1.77
CA SER A 42 5.15 12.08 2.15
C SER A 42 3.76 11.83 1.58
N ILE A 43 2.76 12.24 2.35
CA ILE A 43 1.33 12.10 2.04
C ILE A 43 0.69 13.47 2.12
N GLY A 44 -0.26 13.73 1.23
CA GLY A 44 -1.10 14.90 1.27
C GLY A 44 -0.72 15.95 0.26
N VAL A 45 -1.70 16.74 -0.18
CA VAL A 45 -1.55 17.76 -1.22
C VAL A 45 -1.31 19.14 -0.61
N LYS A 46 -2.14 19.54 0.37
CA LYS A 46 -2.07 20.88 0.97
C LYS A 46 -1.10 20.98 2.12
N ARG A 47 -1.00 19.94 2.94
CA ARG A 47 -0.10 19.85 4.09
C ARG A 47 0.61 18.52 4.08
N PRO A 48 1.69 18.38 3.30
CA PRO A 48 2.39 17.11 3.23
C PRO A 48 2.88 16.67 4.61
N ALA A 49 2.55 15.45 4.97
CA ALA A 49 3.02 14.81 6.21
C ALA A 49 3.93 13.65 5.86
N LYS A 50 4.98 13.46 6.62
CA LYS A 50 5.88 12.33 6.43
C LYS A 50 5.24 11.05 6.96
N PHE A 51 5.47 9.95 6.25
CA PHE A 51 5.06 8.64 6.71
C PHE A 51 6.24 7.67 6.66
N LYS A 52 6.11 6.58 7.40
CA LYS A 52 7.04 5.46 7.36
C LYS A 52 6.23 4.16 7.32
N ALA A 53 6.59 3.28 6.40
CA ALA A 53 5.96 1.97 6.26
C ALA A 53 7.01 0.88 6.47
N GLU A 54 6.69 -0.08 7.33
CA GLU A 54 7.56 -1.19 7.69
C GLU A 54 6.93 -2.51 7.23
N ALA A 55 7.66 -3.61 7.40
CA ALA A 55 7.17 -4.94 7.04
C ALA A 55 5.78 -5.20 7.65
N GLY A 56 4.86 -5.68 6.85
CA GLY A 56 3.49 -5.94 7.25
C GLY A 56 2.52 -4.77 7.09
N GLN A 57 3.00 -3.64 6.59
CA GLN A 57 2.18 -2.44 6.39
C GLN A 57 1.97 -2.14 4.91
N PHE A 58 0.85 -1.49 4.61
CA PHE A 58 0.54 -0.97 3.28
C PHE A 58 0.92 0.50 3.17
N PHE A 59 1.20 0.96 1.98
CA PHE A 59 1.22 2.39 1.68
C PHE A 59 0.62 2.67 0.30
N SER A 60 0.21 3.91 0.08
CA SER A 60 -0.52 4.35 -1.11
C SER A 60 -1.92 3.73 -1.26
N LEU A 61 -2.44 3.09 -0.21
CA LEU A 61 -3.74 2.44 -0.21
C LEU A 61 -4.88 3.42 0.07
N LYS A 62 -4.68 4.37 0.98
CA LYS A 62 -5.71 5.35 1.36
C LYS A 62 -6.12 6.28 0.23
N SER A 63 -5.25 6.52 -0.73
CA SER A 63 -5.55 7.42 -1.85
C SER A 63 -6.73 6.95 -2.70
N ILE A 64 -7.09 5.68 -2.63
CA ILE A 64 -8.24 5.13 -3.34
C ILE A 64 -9.55 5.67 -2.77
N ILE A 65 -9.61 5.81 -1.44
CA ILE A 65 -10.81 6.30 -0.75
C ILE A 65 -10.77 7.82 -0.63
N ASN A 66 -9.60 8.38 -0.36
CA ASN A 66 -9.44 9.81 -0.14
C ASN A 66 -8.26 10.33 -0.97
N PRO A 67 -8.51 11.02 -2.10
CA PRO A 67 -7.43 11.56 -2.93
C PRO A 67 -6.52 12.57 -2.22
N GLU A 68 -6.98 13.17 -1.11
CA GLU A 68 -6.15 14.06 -0.30
C GLU A 68 -5.03 13.31 0.44
N ASP A 69 -5.18 12.02 0.64
CA ASP A 69 -4.17 11.15 1.26
C ASP A 69 -3.21 10.53 0.24
N LYS A 70 -3.10 11.14 -0.94
CA LYS A 70 -2.21 10.64 -1.98
C LYS A 70 -0.75 10.70 -1.53
N VAL A 71 -0.03 9.59 -1.73
CA VAL A 71 1.41 9.55 -1.51
C VAL A 71 2.10 10.37 -2.60
N ASN A 72 2.86 11.38 -2.20
CA ASN A 72 3.58 12.27 -3.12
C ASN A 72 4.96 11.76 -3.47
N SER A 73 5.60 11.08 -2.53
CA SER A 73 6.93 10.51 -2.73
C SER A 73 7.10 9.29 -1.84
N ALA A 74 7.90 8.35 -2.29
CA ALA A 74 8.29 7.18 -1.51
C ALA A 74 9.74 6.83 -1.82
N LEU A 75 10.49 6.53 -0.78
CA LEU A 75 11.92 6.24 -0.84
C LEU A 75 12.21 5.00 0.00
N ALA A 76 13.05 4.12 -0.52
CA ALA A 76 13.54 2.99 0.24
C ALA A 76 14.64 3.45 1.22
N ASP A 77 14.37 3.38 2.52
CA ASP A 77 15.36 3.68 3.55
C ASP A 77 16.40 2.58 3.66
N THR A 78 15.95 1.35 3.44
CA THR A 78 16.78 0.14 3.40
C THR A 78 16.48 -0.57 2.09
N LEU A 79 17.19 -1.67 1.82
CA LEU A 79 16.74 -2.60 0.78
C LEU A 79 15.33 -3.07 1.15
N VAL A 80 14.37 -2.91 0.25
CA VAL A 80 12.99 -3.30 0.47
C VAL A 80 12.52 -4.30 -0.56
N GLU A 81 11.67 -5.21 -0.13
CA GLU A 81 10.88 -6.05 -1.00
C GLU A 81 9.41 -5.65 -0.85
N LEU A 82 8.75 -5.36 -1.96
CA LEU A 82 7.39 -4.85 -1.98
C LEU A 82 6.51 -5.75 -2.85
N THR A 83 5.28 -5.97 -2.41
CA THR A 83 4.23 -6.51 -3.26
C THR A 83 3.46 -5.35 -3.85
N MET A 84 3.52 -5.20 -5.17
CA MET A 84 2.89 -4.11 -5.92
C MET A 84 1.55 -4.58 -6.48
N VAL A 85 0.49 -3.85 -6.19
CA VAL A 85 -0.88 -4.18 -6.61
C VAL A 85 -1.49 -2.99 -7.32
N LYS A 86 -2.11 -3.22 -8.48
CA LYS A 86 -2.83 -2.17 -9.21
C LYS A 86 -4.12 -1.78 -8.49
N TYR A 87 -4.49 -0.51 -8.52
CA TYR A 87 -5.72 -0.02 -7.89
C TYR A 87 -6.97 -0.73 -8.40
N ASN A 88 -7.02 -1.08 -9.67
CA ASN A 88 -8.19 -1.78 -10.22
C ASN A 88 -8.40 -3.16 -9.60
N GLU A 89 -7.36 -3.81 -9.12
CA GLU A 89 -7.50 -5.08 -8.37
C GLU A 89 -8.23 -4.88 -7.06
N LEU A 90 -7.93 -3.78 -6.34
CA LEU A 90 -8.65 -3.44 -5.12
C LEU A 90 -10.12 -3.13 -5.40
N GLU A 91 -10.40 -2.38 -6.46
CA GLU A 91 -11.78 -2.09 -6.87
C GLU A 91 -12.58 -3.36 -7.16
N LYS A 92 -11.98 -4.32 -7.84
CA LYS A 92 -12.62 -5.63 -8.09
C LYS A 92 -12.99 -6.34 -6.80
N VAL A 93 -12.12 -6.32 -5.82
CA VAL A 93 -12.38 -6.96 -4.51
C VAL A 93 -13.45 -6.20 -3.75
N LEU A 94 -13.37 -4.87 -3.71
CA LEU A 94 -14.34 -4.03 -2.99
C LEU A 94 -15.73 -4.08 -3.58
N SER A 95 -15.84 -4.20 -4.91
CA SER A 95 -17.11 -4.34 -5.61
C SER A 95 -17.57 -5.79 -5.79
N GLY A 96 -16.76 -6.73 -5.33
CA GLY A 96 -17.06 -8.15 -5.45
C GLY A 96 -18.20 -8.61 -4.56
N THR A 97 -18.54 -9.88 -4.69
CA THR A 97 -19.71 -10.48 -4.03
C THR A 97 -19.50 -10.75 -2.55
N ASP A 98 -18.27 -10.77 -2.06
CA ASP A 98 -17.98 -11.02 -0.65
C ASP A 98 -18.01 -9.74 0.17
N LYS A 99 -19.14 -9.48 0.79
CA LYS A 99 -19.34 -8.30 1.64
C LYS A 99 -18.45 -8.30 2.87
N ASN A 100 -18.13 -9.47 3.43
CA ASN A 100 -17.28 -9.57 4.60
C ASN A 100 -15.84 -9.18 4.28
N LEU A 101 -15.33 -9.62 3.14
CA LEU A 101 -13.99 -9.26 2.68
C LEU A 101 -13.90 -7.76 2.37
N SER A 102 -14.91 -7.21 1.71
CA SER A 102 -14.98 -5.77 1.42
C SER A 102 -15.01 -4.95 2.70
N ALA A 103 -15.79 -5.34 3.69
CA ALA A 103 -15.85 -4.67 5.00
C ALA A 103 -14.51 -4.74 5.73
N LEU A 104 -13.84 -5.90 5.69
CA LEU A 104 -12.51 -6.07 6.28
C LEU A 104 -11.49 -5.12 5.66
N LEU A 105 -11.45 -5.04 4.33
CA LEU A 105 -10.52 -4.16 3.63
C LEU A 105 -10.77 -2.68 3.95
N LYS A 106 -12.03 -2.26 3.98
CA LYS A 106 -12.40 -0.89 4.36
C LYS A 106 -11.97 -0.58 5.79
N SER A 107 -12.15 -1.53 6.71
CA SER A 107 -11.72 -1.40 8.09
C SER A 107 -10.20 -1.24 8.20
N LEU A 108 -9.45 -2.05 7.46
CA LEU A 108 -7.98 -1.96 7.43
C LEU A 108 -7.51 -0.61 6.89
N ILE A 109 -8.16 -0.10 5.85
CA ILE A 109 -7.81 1.20 5.27
C ILE A 109 -8.08 2.33 6.26
N SER A 110 -9.14 2.24 7.06
CA SER A 110 -9.49 3.27 8.03
C SER A 110 -8.65 3.25 9.30
N GLN A 111 -7.88 2.19 9.55
CA GLN A 111 -7.06 2.02 10.77
C GLN A 111 -5.67 2.65 10.70
N GLY A 112 -5.46 3.66 9.88
CA GLY A 112 -4.18 4.37 9.83
C GLY A 112 -3.12 3.76 8.92
N ILE A 113 -3.51 2.88 8.03
CA ILE A 113 -2.64 2.37 6.96
C ILE A 113 -2.39 3.50 5.96
N HIS A 114 -1.16 3.66 5.57
CA HIS A 114 -0.73 4.77 4.69
C HIS A 114 -1.03 4.56 3.21
#